data_d751df5e853a65fbc160349eca140333
#
_entry.id   d751df5e853a65fbc160349eca140333
#
_cell.length_a   1.000
_cell.length_b   1.000
_cell.length_c   1.000
_cell.angle_alpha   90.00
_cell.angle_beta   90.00
_cell.angle_gamma   90.00
#
_symmetry.space_group_name_H-M   'P 1'
#
loop_
_entity.id
_entity.type
_entity.pdbx_description
1 polymer ?
#
loop_
_entity_poly.entity_id
_entity_poly.type
_entity_poly.pdbx_seq_one_letter_code
_entity_poly.pdbx_strand_id
1 'polypeptide(L)'
;MTDKEFGLSRRKVLAGLGMVGVASAGAGLGTTAYFSDEESFVDNSLTAGELDLKLDYRATYNGGPGRLQEIQEYYPDFDVVEEGDGVYLIGEVPASDSDAWEDVVREADFCHGDIADELINGDEIPVFTLADVKPGDYGEVTISLHICDNPSWMWMRGELTENAQNGYTDPELVALDEGGFVHEDTAMGGQLADAIETRLWYDENCNNVYEGSGETGEVDVAIVMDVSGSMSNIFTPAKSGAKTLVGELADSDQGALVSYQTGATRDFDLALMDAQGKSNIEAAIDGLTSGGFTNIQGGVIFAAEELLGDESFSDSELGIDLTTDPSGNDRPSADKVMVFLTDGNANRQYDASGSVTSSGDHSQAALDAAQAAKDAGIRVFTIAYGSGADFGLMQDMASSPDDAYDAADIGTIQQVFGQIAGSITGEQEIFRGTLAGLMAELEDGMPLDGNRATEETVPYAGALTQCLGFEWWLPPDEVGNEIQTDSVTFDIGFYAEQSRHNDDPANPFNETVTNGS
;
A
#
# COMPACT_ATOMS: atom_id res chain seq x y z
N MET A 1 53.05 6.69 30.27
CA MET A 1 52.20 5.48 30.28
C MET A 1 51.61 5.39 28.88
N THR A 2 52.06 4.41 28.16
CA THR A 2 51.86 4.27 26.73
C THR A 2 50.52 3.61 26.44
N ASP A 3 49.67 4.33 25.72
CA ASP A 3 48.43 3.79 25.12
C ASP A 3 48.80 2.72 24.09
N LYS A 4 48.26 1.51 24.30
CA LYS A 4 48.33 0.45 23.33
C LYS A 4 47.01 0.44 22.51
N GLU A 5 47.07 0.98 21.31
CA GLU A 5 46.04 0.75 20.29
C GLU A 5 46.04 -0.71 19.89
N PHE A 6 44.89 -1.39 20.09
CA PHE A 6 44.66 -2.72 19.56
C PHE A 6 44.14 -2.63 18.13
N GLY A 7 45.07 -2.59 17.18
CA GLY A 7 44.73 -2.71 15.77
C GLY A 7 44.36 -4.18 15.40
N LEU A 8 43.09 -4.46 15.26
CA LEU A 8 42.62 -5.71 14.67
C LEU A 8 42.74 -5.67 13.14
N SER A 9 43.62 -6.47 12.56
CA SER A 9 43.74 -6.52 11.11
C SER A 9 42.61 -7.35 10.50
N ARG A 10 42.09 -6.94 9.33
CA ARG A 10 41.01 -7.60 8.58
C ARG A 10 41.20 -9.12 8.42
N ARG A 11 42.43 -9.62 8.39
CA ARG A 11 42.76 -11.06 8.37
C ARG A 11 42.44 -11.79 9.69
N LYS A 12 42.47 -11.09 10.83
CA LYS A 12 42.15 -11.73 12.13
C LYS A 12 40.63 -11.81 12.35
N VAL A 13 39.88 -10.87 11.79
CA VAL A 13 38.41 -10.91 11.80
C VAL A 13 37.88 -12.03 10.92
N LEU A 14 38.45 -12.20 9.71
CA LEU A 14 38.10 -13.31 8.79
C LEU A 14 38.49 -14.70 9.35
N ALA A 15 39.58 -14.79 10.13
CA ALA A 15 39.95 -16.06 10.76
C ALA A 15 39.06 -16.41 11.97
N GLY A 16 38.45 -15.40 12.61
CA GLY A 16 37.45 -15.58 13.69
C GLY A 16 36.12 -16.11 13.17
N LEU A 17 35.66 -15.56 12.06
CA LEU A 17 34.42 -16.00 11.37
C LEU A 17 34.57 -17.41 10.75
N GLY A 18 35.76 -17.78 10.28
CA GLY A 18 36.02 -19.13 9.75
C GLY A 18 36.01 -20.25 10.80
N MET A 19 36.16 -19.94 12.11
CA MET A 19 36.15 -20.96 13.19
C MET A 19 34.75 -21.22 13.74
N VAL A 20 33.77 -20.35 13.53
CA VAL A 20 32.37 -20.60 13.91
C VAL A 20 31.72 -21.56 12.91
N GLY A 21 32.14 -21.55 11.64
CA GLY A 21 31.62 -22.46 10.61
C GLY A 21 32.09 -23.93 10.66
N VAL A 22 33.15 -24.25 11.42
CA VAL A 22 33.72 -25.60 11.44
C VAL A 22 33.25 -26.43 12.64
N ALA A 23 32.64 -25.81 13.65
CA ALA A 23 32.11 -26.53 14.81
C ALA A 23 30.71 -27.13 14.59
N SER A 24 30.02 -26.80 13.52
CA SER A 24 28.69 -27.30 13.15
C SER A 24 28.67 -28.43 12.12
N ALA A 25 29.84 -28.87 11.61
CA ALA A 25 29.94 -29.93 10.60
C ALA A 25 29.84 -31.34 11.16
N GLY A 26 29.37 -31.55 12.39
CA GLY A 26 29.36 -32.84 13.08
C GLY A 26 28.01 -33.39 13.50
N ALA A 27 26.88 -32.76 13.27
CA ALA A 27 25.56 -33.34 13.52
C ALA A 27 24.65 -32.97 12.31
N GLY A 28 24.40 -33.96 11.47
CA GLY A 28 23.51 -33.81 10.34
C GLY A 28 22.07 -33.58 10.80
N LEU A 29 21.56 -32.46 10.42
CA LEU A 29 20.24 -32.06 10.04
C LEU A 29 20.34 -30.51 9.97
N GLY A 30 20.28 -29.97 8.76
CA GLY A 30 20.44 -28.54 8.56
C GLY A 30 19.27 -27.79 9.22
N THR A 31 19.56 -27.15 10.32
CA THR A 31 18.72 -26.05 10.77
C THR A 31 19.16 -24.82 9.98
N THR A 32 18.42 -24.49 8.94
CA THR A 32 18.47 -23.15 8.36
C THR A 32 18.03 -22.19 9.46
N ALA A 33 18.93 -21.34 9.93
CA ALA A 33 18.53 -20.25 10.81
C ALA A 33 17.82 -19.22 9.93
N TYR A 34 16.52 -19.10 10.09
CA TYR A 34 15.75 -17.98 9.56
C TYR A 34 15.88 -16.80 10.52
N PHE A 35 15.93 -15.62 9.96
CA PHE A 35 15.82 -14.39 10.74
C PHE A 35 14.34 -14.02 10.77
N SER A 36 13.85 -13.68 11.93
CA SER A 36 12.47 -13.25 12.16
C SER A 36 12.45 -12.00 13.03
N ASP A 37 11.53 -11.14 12.75
CA ASP A 37 11.21 -9.96 13.55
C ASP A 37 9.71 -9.98 13.87
N GLU A 38 9.35 -9.66 15.10
CA GLU A 38 7.97 -9.65 15.59
C GLU A 38 7.66 -8.25 16.10
N GLU A 39 6.76 -7.58 15.41
CA GLU A 39 6.25 -6.29 15.79
C GLU A 39 4.84 -6.44 16.35
N SER A 40 4.63 -5.97 17.55
CA SER A 40 3.33 -5.99 18.18
C SER A 40 3.06 -4.70 18.93
N PHE A 41 1.80 -4.34 19.02
CA PHE A 41 1.36 -3.26 19.88
C PHE A 41 1.39 -3.63 21.38
N VAL A 42 1.76 -4.83 21.75
CA VAL A 42 1.68 -5.35 23.13
C VAL A 42 2.93 -6.01 23.71
N ASP A 43 3.83 -6.61 23.01
CA ASP A 43 5.04 -7.21 23.62
C ASP A 43 6.12 -7.57 22.61
N ASN A 44 7.38 -7.29 22.93
CA ASN A 44 8.50 -7.43 22.00
C ASN A 44 9.55 -8.46 22.34
N SER A 45 10.04 -9.16 21.29
CA SER A 45 11.37 -9.74 21.32
C SER A 45 12.11 -9.51 20.00
N LEU A 46 13.22 -8.78 20.02
CA LEU A 46 14.16 -8.66 18.91
C LEU A 46 15.07 -9.90 18.85
N THR A 47 15.05 -10.60 17.73
CA THR A 47 16.02 -11.65 17.43
C THR A 47 16.98 -11.15 16.35
N ALA A 48 18.29 -11.19 16.64
CA ALA A 48 19.34 -10.59 15.81
C ALA A 48 19.41 -11.16 14.38
N GLY A 49 18.96 -10.39 13.43
CA GLY A 49 19.09 -10.57 11.98
C GLY A 49 18.70 -9.25 11.34
N GLU A 50 19.19 -8.97 10.15
CA GLU A 50 18.88 -7.72 9.42
C GLU A 50 17.49 -7.78 8.75
N LEU A 51 16.47 -8.15 9.50
CA LEU A 51 15.06 -7.98 9.17
C LEU A 51 14.54 -6.97 10.18
N ASP A 52 14.08 -5.85 9.70
CA ASP A 52 13.56 -4.74 10.51
C ASP A 52 12.16 -4.41 9.97
N LEU A 53 11.13 -4.67 10.79
CA LEU A 53 9.76 -4.29 10.54
C LEU A 53 9.43 -3.12 11.44
N LYS A 54 8.98 -2.02 10.87
CA LYS A 54 8.55 -0.83 11.60
C LYS A 54 7.10 -0.54 11.28
N LEU A 55 6.41 0.06 12.25
CA LEU A 55 5.00 0.38 12.11
C LEU A 55 4.75 1.86 12.39
N ASP A 56 3.85 2.42 11.64
CA ASP A 56 3.14 3.65 12.02
C ASP A 56 1.62 3.41 12.00
N TYR A 57 0.88 4.31 12.60
CA TYR A 57 -0.57 4.29 12.51
C TYR A 57 -1.17 5.67 12.71
N ARG A 58 -2.38 5.82 12.18
CA ARG A 58 -3.26 6.97 12.44
C ARG A 58 -4.67 6.49 12.71
N ALA A 59 -5.23 6.92 13.84
CA ALA A 59 -6.55 6.48 14.30
C ALA A 59 -7.50 7.67 14.48
N THR A 60 -8.68 7.57 13.88
CA THR A 60 -9.76 8.56 14.00
C THR A 60 -11.00 7.97 14.63
N TYR A 61 -11.81 8.83 15.22
CA TYR A 61 -13.11 8.50 15.80
C TYR A 61 -14.15 9.57 15.47
N ASN A 62 -15.24 9.17 14.86
CA ASN A 62 -16.38 10.05 14.63
C ASN A 62 -17.46 9.79 15.68
N GLY A 63 -17.50 10.64 16.71
CA GLY A 63 -18.49 10.61 17.76
C GLY A 63 -19.49 11.78 17.69
N GLY A 64 -19.49 12.53 16.57
CA GLY A 64 -20.30 13.72 16.41
C GLY A 64 -19.69 15.01 16.99
N PRO A 65 -20.13 16.18 16.55
CA PRO A 65 -19.48 17.46 16.87
C PRO A 65 -19.62 17.86 18.33
N GLY A 66 -18.59 18.53 18.85
CA GLY A 66 -18.62 19.18 20.17
C GLY A 66 -18.35 18.26 21.36
N ARG A 67 -17.78 17.07 21.14
CA ARG A 67 -17.45 16.09 22.19
C ARG A 67 -15.96 16.06 22.56
N LEU A 68 -15.15 17.00 22.09
CA LEU A 68 -13.69 17.00 22.29
C LEU A 68 -13.27 16.75 23.75
N GLN A 69 -13.91 17.45 24.70
CA GLN A 69 -13.55 17.30 26.11
C GLN A 69 -13.91 15.92 26.67
N GLU A 70 -15.05 15.36 26.22
CA GLU A 70 -15.50 14.04 26.62
C GLU A 70 -14.59 12.96 26.04
N ILE A 71 -14.29 13.03 24.73
CA ILE A 71 -13.40 12.08 24.05
C ILE A 71 -11.99 12.13 24.63
N GLN A 72 -11.46 13.30 24.95
CA GLN A 72 -10.16 13.45 25.62
C GLN A 72 -10.11 12.73 26.98
N GLU A 73 -11.23 12.58 27.69
CA GLU A 73 -11.28 11.84 28.96
C GLU A 73 -11.13 10.32 28.74
N TYR A 74 -11.56 9.79 27.59
CA TYR A 74 -11.42 8.37 27.22
C TYR A 74 -10.04 8.04 26.63
N TYR A 75 -9.38 9.04 26.02
CA TYR A 75 -8.05 8.89 25.42
C TYR A 75 -7.03 9.81 26.11
N PRO A 76 -6.73 9.60 27.40
CA PRO A 76 -5.92 10.54 28.20
C PRO A 76 -4.44 10.57 27.80
N ASP A 77 -3.98 9.54 27.11
CA ASP A 77 -2.56 9.39 26.72
C ASP A 77 -2.25 10.05 25.36
N PHE A 78 -3.29 10.54 24.66
CA PHE A 78 -3.17 11.18 23.35
C PHE A 78 -3.65 12.63 23.41
N ASP A 79 -3.07 13.49 22.59
CA ASP A 79 -3.57 14.83 22.33
C ASP A 79 -4.70 14.75 21.30
N VAL A 80 -5.93 14.56 21.76
CA VAL A 80 -7.11 14.46 20.88
C VAL A 80 -7.37 15.78 20.16
N VAL A 81 -7.45 15.76 18.86
CA VAL A 81 -7.72 16.92 17.99
C VAL A 81 -9.03 16.72 17.25
N GLU A 82 -9.91 17.73 17.20
CA GLU A 82 -11.08 17.73 16.34
C GLU A 82 -10.69 18.20 14.94
N GLU A 83 -10.74 17.30 13.96
CA GLU A 83 -10.38 17.58 12.57
C GLU A 83 -11.54 18.20 11.76
N GLY A 84 -12.74 18.16 12.29
CA GLY A 84 -13.96 18.76 11.72
C GLY A 84 -15.13 17.78 11.70
N ASP A 85 -16.35 18.32 11.58
CA ASP A 85 -17.61 17.56 11.46
C ASP A 85 -17.85 16.46 12.50
N GLY A 86 -17.14 16.53 13.65
CA GLY A 86 -17.24 15.54 14.73
C GLY A 86 -16.29 14.37 14.61
N VAL A 87 -15.31 14.45 13.71
CA VAL A 87 -14.17 13.52 13.60
C VAL A 87 -13.05 14.00 14.52
N TYR A 88 -12.47 13.09 15.27
CA TYR A 88 -11.40 13.33 16.22
C TYR A 88 -10.22 12.42 15.92
N LEU A 89 -9.04 13.00 15.82
CA LEU A 89 -7.79 12.24 15.85
C LEU A 89 -7.56 11.77 17.29
N ILE A 90 -7.49 10.47 17.51
CA ILE A 90 -7.38 9.83 18.83
C ILE A 90 -6.06 9.13 19.06
N GLY A 91 -5.19 9.08 18.05
CA GLY A 91 -3.84 8.53 18.15
C GLY A 91 -3.13 8.56 16.81
N GLU A 92 -1.85 8.86 16.83
CA GLU A 92 -0.97 8.75 15.67
C GLU A 92 0.48 8.50 16.09
N VAL A 93 1.22 7.76 15.28
CA VAL A 93 2.66 7.53 15.40
C VAL A 93 3.25 7.54 13.99
N PRO A 94 4.32 8.33 13.72
CA PRO A 94 4.86 9.40 14.59
C PRO A 94 3.88 10.55 14.75
N ALA A 95 3.98 11.29 15.85
CA ALA A 95 3.16 12.47 16.07
C ALA A 95 3.52 13.54 15.02
N SER A 96 2.55 13.94 14.22
CA SER A 96 2.71 14.93 13.16
C SER A 96 2.09 16.27 13.57
N ASP A 97 2.87 17.37 13.49
CA ASP A 97 2.35 18.73 13.64
C ASP A 97 1.67 19.25 12.35
N SER A 98 1.52 18.40 11.33
CA SER A 98 1.03 18.82 10.01
C SER A 98 -0.36 18.25 9.73
N ASP A 99 -1.21 19.05 9.04
CA ASP A 99 -2.51 18.63 8.51
C ASP A 99 -2.37 17.61 7.33
N ALA A 100 -1.16 17.17 7.03
CA ALA A 100 -0.83 16.34 5.89
C ALA A 100 -0.04 15.08 6.31
N TRP A 101 -0.62 14.24 7.16
CA TRP A 101 -0.07 12.93 7.52
C TRP A 101 0.30 12.10 6.28
N GLU A 102 -0.58 12.07 5.30
CA GLU A 102 -0.37 11.37 4.03
C GLU A 102 0.88 11.84 3.28
N ASP A 103 1.17 13.15 3.30
CA ASP A 103 2.39 13.70 2.70
C ASP A 103 3.64 13.24 3.46
N VAL A 104 3.56 13.11 4.79
CA VAL A 104 4.68 12.62 5.62
C VAL A 104 4.93 11.14 5.34
N VAL A 105 3.88 10.32 5.26
CA VAL A 105 3.97 8.88 4.96
C VAL A 105 4.54 8.63 3.57
N ARG A 106 4.19 9.45 2.59
CA ARG A 106 4.69 9.31 1.20
C ARG A 106 6.13 9.75 1.00
N GLU A 107 6.62 10.72 1.76
CA GLU A 107 7.94 11.35 1.55
C GLU A 107 9.02 10.84 2.50
N ALA A 108 8.68 10.07 3.54
CA ALA A 108 9.61 9.69 4.58
C ALA A 108 10.44 8.45 4.22
N ASP A 109 11.74 8.50 4.55
CA ASP A 109 12.58 7.30 4.62
C ASP A 109 12.37 6.61 5.98
N PHE A 110 11.38 5.75 6.06
CA PHE A 110 10.99 5.05 7.28
C PHE A 110 12.03 4.04 7.78
N CYS A 111 12.92 3.62 6.91
CA CYS A 111 13.96 2.66 7.26
C CYS A 111 15.23 3.32 7.79
N HIS A 112 15.58 4.52 7.31
CA HIS A 112 16.89 5.15 7.59
C HIS A 112 16.80 6.64 7.94
N GLY A 113 15.63 7.26 7.84
CA GLY A 113 15.43 8.69 8.07
C GLY A 113 15.33 9.08 9.55
N ASP A 114 15.18 10.36 9.80
CA ASP A 114 15.00 10.91 11.17
C ASP A 114 13.69 10.38 11.82
N ILE A 115 12.69 10.02 11.00
CA ILE A 115 11.40 9.44 11.43
C ILE A 115 11.56 7.98 11.89
N ALA A 116 12.53 7.24 11.37
CA ALA A 116 12.72 5.82 11.68
C ALA A 116 12.86 5.51 13.19
N ASP A 117 13.35 6.47 13.97
CA ASP A 117 13.49 6.34 15.43
C ASP A 117 12.18 6.66 16.19
N GLU A 118 11.18 7.22 15.51
CA GLU A 118 9.87 7.56 16.07
C GLU A 118 8.79 6.53 15.77
N LEU A 119 9.08 5.58 14.88
CA LEU A 119 8.17 4.49 14.54
C LEU A 119 8.09 3.46 15.66
N ILE A 120 6.98 2.75 15.70
CA ILE A 120 6.83 1.59 16.56
C ILE A 120 7.81 0.52 16.10
N ASN A 121 8.70 0.16 16.99
CA ASN A 121 9.65 -0.94 16.83
C ASN A 121 9.67 -1.68 18.14
N GLY A 122 8.66 -2.49 18.32
CA GLY A 122 8.59 -3.40 19.41
C GLY A 122 8.17 -2.87 20.78
N ASP A 123 7.72 -1.66 20.93
CA ASP A 123 7.22 -1.14 22.19
C ASP A 123 5.68 -1.29 22.30
N GLU A 124 5.20 -1.61 23.51
CA GLU A 124 3.78 -1.79 23.81
C GLU A 124 2.99 -0.49 23.56
N ILE A 125 2.11 -0.49 22.58
CA ILE A 125 1.07 0.53 22.49
C ILE A 125 -0.27 -0.20 22.46
N PRO A 126 -1.13 -0.07 23.48
CA PRO A 126 -2.51 -0.54 23.41
C PRO A 126 -3.22 0.29 22.35
N VAL A 127 -3.55 -0.34 21.24
CA VAL A 127 -4.01 0.37 20.05
C VAL A 127 -5.45 0.81 20.20
N PHE A 128 -6.31 0.00 20.80
CA PHE A 128 -7.73 0.25 20.71
C PHE A 128 -8.48 -0.12 21.98
N THR A 129 -8.94 0.91 22.68
CA THR A 129 -10.01 0.79 23.66
C THR A 129 -11.21 1.56 23.16
N LEU A 130 -12.34 0.89 22.95
CA LEU A 130 -13.60 1.52 22.58
C LEU A 130 -14.52 1.53 23.81
N ALA A 131 -14.82 2.72 24.29
CA ALA A 131 -15.70 2.96 25.42
C ALA A 131 -16.63 4.14 25.14
N ASP A 132 -17.85 4.13 25.73
CA ASP A 132 -18.91 5.13 25.51
C ASP A 132 -19.29 5.34 24.03
N VAL A 133 -19.08 4.31 23.18
CA VAL A 133 -19.53 4.33 21.79
C VAL A 133 -21.04 4.21 21.69
N LYS A 134 -21.61 4.87 20.72
CA LYS A 134 -23.07 4.97 20.54
C LYS A 134 -23.47 4.52 19.14
N PRO A 135 -24.69 4.01 18.96
CA PRO A 135 -25.19 3.70 17.63
C PRO A 135 -25.05 4.88 16.67
N GLY A 136 -24.36 4.66 15.55
CA GLY A 136 -23.99 5.67 14.57
C GLY A 136 -22.57 6.22 14.71
N ASP A 137 -21.85 5.90 15.78
CA ASP A 137 -20.42 6.19 15.89
C ASP A 137 -19.62 5.24 14.99
N TYR A 138 -18.50 5.73 14.48
CA TYR A 138 -17.55 4.95 13.67
C TYR A 138 -16.13 5.47 13.86
N GLY A 139 -15.16 4.69 13.44
CA GLY A 139 -13.77 5.10 13.46
C GLY A 139 -12.96 4.33 12.42
N GLU A 140 -11.81 4.86 12.11
CA GLU A 140 -10.90 4.36 11.10
C GLU A 140 -9.47 4.35 11.64
N VAL A 141 -8.70 3.35 11.22
CA VAL A 141 -7.26 3.25 11.53
C VAL A 141 -6.53 2.82 10.28
N THR A 142 -5.54 3.59 9.87
CA THR A 142 -4.52 3.12 8.92
C THR A 142 -3.33 2.61 9.70
N ILE A 143 -2.82 1.45 9.35
CA ILE A 143 -1.59 0.87 9.88
C ILE A 143 -0.64 0.67 8.72
N SER A 144 0.54 1.31 8.79
CA SER A 144 1.56 1.14 7.76
C SER A 144 2.66 0.20 8.26
N LEU A 145 3.00 -0.77 7.43
CA LEU A 145 4.00 -1.80 7.68
C LEU A 145 5.22 -1.49 6.82
N HIS A 146 6.33 -1.05 7.43
CA HIS A 146 7.57 -0.72 6.73
C HIS A 146 8.53 -1.90 6.82
N ILE A 147 8.69 -2.61 5.71
CA ILE A 147 9.57 -3.77 5.58
C ILE A 147 10.93 -3.28 5.13
N CYS A 148 11.84 -3.07 6.07
CA CYS A 148 13.19 -2.62 5.77
C CYS A 148 14.06 -3.80 5.31
N ASP A 149 14.96 -3.59 4.37
CA ASP A 149 16.02 -4.49 3.92
C ASP A 149 15.60 -5.73 3.12
N ASN A 150 15.05 -6.76 3.76
CA ASN A 150 14.89 -8.08 3.12
C ASN A 150 13.45 -8.45 2.82
N PRO A 151 13.17 -9.15 1.71
CA PRO A 151 11.84 -9.70 1.44
C PRO A 151 11.37 -10.63 2.54
N SER A 152 10.08 -10.51 2.94
CA SER A 152 9.55 -11.16 4.12
C SER A 152 8.14 -11.71 3.92
N TRP A 153 7.89 -12.86 4.51
CA TRP A 153 6.55 -13.31 4.82
C TRP A 153 6.02 -12.54 6.01
N MET A 154 4.72 -12.24 6.00
CA MET A 154 4.10 -11.47 7.07
C MET A 154 2.81 -12.12 7.55
N TRP A 155 2.55 -11.97 8.84
CA TRP A 155 1.31 -12.41 9.49
C TRP A 155 0.76 -11.28 10.36
N MET A 156 -0.55 -11.22 10.44
CA MET A 156 -1.29 -10.36 11.34
C MET A 156 -1.97 -11.23 12.39
N ARG A 157 -1.90 -10.84 13.66
CA ARG A 157 -2.59 -11.48 14.77
C ARG A 157 -3.44 -10.47 15.51
N GLY A 158 -4.61 -10.89 16.00
CA GLY A 158 -5.47 -10.09 16.85
C GLY A 158 -5.91 -10.88 18.08
N GLU A 159 -6.09 -10.20 19.20
CA GLU A 159 -6.62 -10.78 20.43
C GLU A 159 -7.63 -9.83 21.07
N LEU A 160 -8.83 -10.34 21.33
CA LEU A 160 -9.82 -9.62 22.13
C LEU A 160 -9.46 -9.79 23.61
N THR A 161 -8.84 -8.75 24.19
CA THR A 161 -8.34 -8.81 25.58
C THR A 161 -9.41 -8.46 26.61
N GLU A 162 -10.40 -7.66 26.24
CA GLU A 162 -11.54 -7.34 27.09
C GLU A 162 -12.80 -7.06 26.26
N ASN A 163 -13.94 -7.60 26.70
CA ASN A 163 -15.28 -7.28 26.22
C ASN A 163 -16.18 -7.18 27.44
N ALA A 164 -16.03 -6.09 28.19
CA ALA A 164 -16.56 -5.96 29.55
C ALA A 164 -17.95 -5.36 29.57
N GLN A 165 -18.80 -5.93 30.42
CA GLN A 165 -20.17 -5.49 30.71
C GLN A 165 -20.19 -4.40 31.78
N ASN A 166 -19.35 -3.81 32.31
CA ASN A 166 -19.21 -2.71 33.30
C ASN A 166 -20.47 -2.35 34.15
N GLY A 167 -21.34 -3.30 34.38
CA GLY A 167 -22.60 -3.12 35.11
C GLY A 167 -23.80 -3.07 34.18
N TYR A 168 -24.97 -2.70 34.70
CA TYR A 168 -26.25 -2.69 33.95
C TYR A 168 -27.05 -1.46 34.23
N THR A 169 -27.61 -0.86 33.19
CA THR A 169 -28.64 0.14 33.29
C THR A 169 -30.04 -0.51 33.23
N ASP A 170 -31.11 0.18 33.74
CA ASP A 170 -32.47 -0.36 33.63
C ASP A 170 -32.93 -0.60 32.18
N PRO A 171 -32.62 0.28 31.18
CA PRO A 171 -32.94 0.02 29.77
C PRO A 171 -32.20 -1.15 29.19
N GLU A 172 -30.93 -1.32 29.55
CA GLU A 172 -30.08 -2.38 29.11
C GLU A 172 -30.55 -3.75 29.57
N LEU A 173 -30.90 -3.89 30.87
CA LEU A 173 -31.46 -5.14 31.39
C LEU A 173 -32.73 -5.56 30.63
N VAL A 174 -33.57 -4.62 30.21
CA VAL A 174 -34.73 -4.92 29.39
C VAL A 174 -34.34 -5.41 28.01
N ALA A 175 -33.37 -4.75 27.38
CA ALA A 175 -32.88 -5.13 26.04
C ALA A 175 -32.22 -6.52 26.07
N LEU A 176 -31.38 -6.81 27.05
CA LEU A 176 -30.74 -8.10 27.23
C LEU A 176 -31.76 -9.23 27.46
N ASP A 177 -32.79 -8.99 28.31
CA ASP A 177 -33.88 -9.95 28.55
C ASP A 177 -34.71 -10.19 27.28
N GLU A 178 -35.04 -9.15 26.51
CA GLU A 178 -35.77 -9.25 25.24
C GLU A 178 -34.94 -9.92 24.15
N GLY A 179 -33.64 -9.66 24.11
CA GLY A 179 -32.68 -10.29 23.17
C GLY A 179 -32.29 -11.72 23.53
N GLY A 180 -32.62 -12.14 24.79
CA GLY A 180 -32.28 -13.47 25.29
C GLY A 180 -30.78 -13.66 25.60
N PHE A 181 -30.07 -12.57 25.87
CA PHE A 181 -28.67 -12.59 26.27
C PHE A 181 -28.51 -13.08 27.71
N VAL A 182 -27.34 -13.64 28.00
CA VAL A 182 -27.00 -14.05 29.36
C VAL A 182 -26.38 -12.86 30.09
N HIS A 183 -26.85 -12.60 31.30
CA HIS A 183 -26.34 -11.51 32.13
C HIS A 183 -25.05 -11.98 32.83
N GLU A 184 -23.89 -11.62 32.28
CA GLU A 184 -22.58 -11.94 32.84
C GLU A 184 -21.75 -10.66 33.03
N ASP A 185 -21.72 -10.17 34.26
CA ASP A 185 -20.85 -9.05 34.65
C ASP A 185 -19.42 -9.55 34.83
N THR A 186 -18.75 -9.78 33.70
CA THR A 186 -17.37 -10.30 33.59
C THR A 186 -16.60 -9.48 32.56
N ALA A 187 -15.28 -9.64 32.55
CA ALA A 187 -14.40 -8.98 31.58
C ALA A 187 -14.62 -9.43 30.12
N MET A 188 -15.40 -10.50 29.90
CA MET A 188 -15.75 -11.03 28.57
C MET A 188 -17.26 -11.25 28.43
N GLY A 189 -18.09 -10.53 29.18
CA GLY A 189 -19.54 -10.71 29.22
C GLY A 189 -20.34 -9.63 28.46
N GLY A 190 -19.66 -8.62 27.89
CA GLY A 190 -20.27 -7.54 27.13
C GLY A 190 -20.74 -8.00 25.75
N GLN A 191 -21.62 -7.22 25.15
CA GLN A 191 -22.16 -7.43 23.81
C GLN A 191 -21.53 -6.53 22.76
N LEU A 192 -20.68 -5.59 23.17
CA LEU A 192 -20.15 -4.55 22.30
C LEU A 192 -19.28 -5.11 21.16
N ALA A 193 -18.43 -6.11 21.42
CA ALA A 193 -17.60 -6.71 20.37
C ALA A 193 -18.40 -7.44 19.27
N ASP A 194 -19.58 -7.98 19.62
CA ASP A 194 -20.49 -8.61 18.66
C ASP A 194 -21.37 -7.59 17.93
N ALA A 195 -21.51 -6.38 18.48
CA ALA A 195 -22.33 -5.32 17.93
C ALA A 195 -21.55 -4.37 17.00
N ILE A 196 -20.24 -4.24 17.20
CA ILE A 196 -19.37 -3.45 16.32
C ILE A 196 -19.16 -4.21 15.03
N GLU A 197 -19.56 -3.63 13.92
CA GLU A 197 -19.18 -4.09 12.58
C GLU A 197 -17.79 -3.56 12.23
N THR A 198 -17.01 -4.36 11.50
CA THR A 198 -15.64 -4.02 11.09
C THR A 198 -15.39 -4.37 9.64
N ARG A 199 -14.47 -3.66 9.03
CA ARG A 199 -13.83 -3.98 7.76
C ARG A 199 -12.33 -3.82 7.89
N LEU A 200 -11.59 -4.78 7.36
CA LEU A 200 -10.14 -4.77 7.21
C LEU A 200 -9.80 -4.96 5.73
N TRP A 201 -8.90 -4.15 5.18
CA TRP A 201 -8.51 -4.23 3.77
C TRP A 201 -7.05 -3.88 3.56
N TYR A 202 -6.51 -4.24 2.39
CA TYR A 202 -5.25 -3.69 1.92
C TYR A 202 -5.51 -2.29 1.38
N ASP A 203 -5.02 -1.29 2.09
CA ASP A 203 -5.11 0.13 1.71
C ASP A 203 -3.91 0.46 0.81
N GLU A 204 -4.11 0.38 -0.49
CA GLU A 204 -3.02 0.44 -1.47
C GLU A 204 -2.44 1.84 -1.63
N ASN A 205 -3.23 2.87 -1.36
CA ASN A 205 -2.80 4.26 -1.48
C ASN A 205 -2.58 4.95 -0.12
N CYS A 206 -2.77 4.23 0.97
CA CYS A 206 -2.59 4.71 2.35
C CYS A 206 -3.46 5.93 2.71
N ASN A 207 -4.65 6.06 2.10
CA ASN A 207 -5.54 7.19 2.34
C ASN A 207 -6.62 6.93 3.37
N ASN A 208 -6.66 5.71 3.93
CA ASN A 208 -7.64 5.27 4.93
C ASN A 208 -9.10 5.34 4.46
N VAL A 209 -9.34 5.21 3.17
CA VAL A 209 -10.68 5.15 2.58
C VAL A 209 -10.83 3.85 1.82
N TYR A 210 -11.80 3.03 2.18
CA TYR A 210 -12.09 1.82 1.41
C TYR A 210 -12.79 2.19 0.09
N GLU A 211 -12.08 2.12 -1.00
CA GLU A 211 -12.57 2.46 -2.35
C GLU A 211 -13.35 1.31 -3.01
N GLY A 212 -13.53 0.23 -2.25
CA GLY A 212 -14.24 -0.97 -2.70
C GLY A 212 -13.31 -1.94 -3.44
N SER A 213 -13.65 -3.22 -3.40
CA SER A 213 -13.11 -4.20 -4.34
C SER A 213 -13.73 -3.86 -5.69
N GLY A 214 -13.05 -3.03 -6.48
CA GLY A 214 -13.46 -2.62 -7.83
C GLY A 214 -14.74 -3.27 -8.37
N GLU A 215 -15.92 -2.91 -7.85
CA GLU A 215 -17.20 -3.20 -8.52
C GLU A 215 -17.28 -2.37 -9.79
N THR A 216 -16.16 -2.13 -10.28
CA THR A 216 -16.01 -1.36 -11.46
C THR A 216 -16.07 -2.29 -12.60
N GLY A 217 -16.68 -1.81 -13.53
CA GLY A 217 -16.61 -2.34 -14.85
C GLY A 217 -15.15 -2.56 -15.26
N GLU A 218 -14.99 -3.24 -16.33
CA GLU A 218 -13.72 -3.47 -17.02
C GLU A 218 -12.87 -2.19 -17.10
N VAL A 219 -11.57 -2.31 -16.85
CA VAL A 219 -10.60 -1.21 -16.96
C VAL A 219 -9.72 -1.41 -18.19
N ASP A 220 -9.47 -0.35 -18.93
CA ASP A 220 -8.50 -0.32 -20.03
C ASP A 220 -7.28 0.51 -19.60
N VAL A 221 -6.13 -0.12 -19.43
CA VAL A 221 -4.91 0.48 -18.91
C VAL A 221 -3.85 0.61 -19.99
N ALA A 222 -3.31 1.81 -20.21
CA ALA A 222 -2.11 2.01 -21.03
C ALA A 222 -0.90 2.31 -20.15
N ILE A 223 0.09 1.42 -20.18
CA ILE A 223 1.39 1.61 -19.53
C ILE A 223 2.30 2.38 -20.49
N VAL A 224 2.75 3.56 -20.08
CA VAL A 224 3.54 4.48 -20.92
C VAL A 224 4.94 4.62 -20.34
N MET A 225 5.92 4.00 -21.00
CA MET A 225 7.29 3.90 -20.48
C MET A 225 8.27 4.80 -21.24
N ASP A 226 9.01 5.59 -20.50
CA ASP A 226 10.20 6.26 -21.00
C ASP A 226 11.27 5.22 -21.37
N VAL A 227 11.70 5.23 -22.61
CA VAL A 227 12.83 4.43 -23.07
C VAL A 227 13.96 5.32 -23.59
N SER A 228 14.04 6.57 -23.13
CA SER A 228 15.11 7.50 -23.48
C SER A 228 16.48 7.02 -22.98
N GLY A 229 17.54 7.72 -23.40
CA GLY A 229 18.91 7.30 -23.09
C GLY A 229 19.28 7.36 -21.60
N SER A 230 18.63 8.19 -20.81
CA SER A 230 18.80 8.31 -19.34
C SER A 230 18.36 7.06 -18.60
N MET A 231 17.30 6.41 -19.05
CA MET A 231 16.78 5.16 -18.47
C MET A 231 17.76 3.99 -18.38
N SER A 232 18.87 4.04 -19.12
CA SER A 232 19.77 2.88 -19.33
C SER A 232 20.23 2.18 -18.03
N ASN A 233 20.40 2.91 -16.94
CA ASN A 233 20.89 2.37 -15.66
C ASN A 233 19.78 1.93 -14.71
N ILE A 234 18.57 2.42 -14.92
CA ILE A 234 17.39 2.22 -14.03
C ILE A 234 16.27 1.47 -14.74
N PHE A 235 16.52 0.99 -15.96
CA PHE A 235 15.50 0.41 -16.83
C PHE A 235 14.99 -0.97 -16.37
N THR A 236 15.85 -1.79 -15.75
CA THR A 236 15.45 -3.11 -15.27
C THR A 236 14.43 -3.03 -14.13
N PRO A 237 14.62 -2.21 -13.10
CA PRO A 237 13.58 -2.00 -12.07
C PRO A 237 12.28 -1.41 -12.62
N ALA A 238 12.35 -0.44 -13.55
CA ALA A 238 11.16 0.12 -14.19
C ALA A 238 10.33 -0.95 -14.93
N LYS A 239 11.00 -1.84 -15.67
CA LYS A 239 10.33 -3.00 -16.29
C LYS A 239 9.70 -3.94 -15.27
N SER A 240 10.39 -4.18 -14.16
CA SER A 240 9.86 -5.03 -13.08
C SER A 240 8.60 -4.42 -12.47
N GLY A 241 8.60 -3.10 -12.19
CA GLY A 241 7.43 -2.39 -11.70
C GLY A 241 6.25 -2.45 -12.67
N ALA A 242 6.49 -2.20 -13.97
CA ALA A 242 5.45 -2.33 -14.99
C ALA A 242 4.84 -3.76 -15.05
N LYS A 243 5.64 -4.78 -14.81
CA LYS A 243 5.14 -6.17 -14.72
C LYS A 243 4.35 -6.42 -13.44
N THR A 244 4.70 -5.76 -12.33
CA THR A 244 3.88 -5.80 -11.11
C THR A 244 2.47 -5.29 -11.42
N LEU A 245 2.33 -4.10 -12.02
CA LEU A 245 1.02 -3.59 -12.44
C LEU A 245 0.26 -4.56 -13.35
N VAL A 246 0.93 -5.15 -14.35
CA VAL A 246 0.31 -6.16 -15.24
C VAL A 246 -0.20 -7.36 -14.45
N GLY A 247 0.55 -7.81 -13.44
CA GLY A 247 0.17 -8.90 -12.56
C GLY A 247 -1.15 -8.65 -11.83
N GLU A 248 -1.36 -7.43 -11.35
CA GLU A 248 -2.52 -7.01 -10.55
C GLU A 248 -3.81 -6.82 -11.39
N LEU A 249 -3.73 -6.63 -12.72
CA LEU A 249 -4.91 -6.49 -13.56
C LEU A 249 -5.73 -7.79 -13.59
N ALA A 250 -7.06 -7.68 -13.53
CA ALA A 250 -7.95 -8.83 -13.64
C ALA A 250 -7.97 -9.41 -15.08
N ASP A 251 -8.38 -10.66 -15.22
CA ASP A 251 -8.51 -11.32 -16.53
C ASP A 251 -9.49 -10.59 -17.47
N SER A 252 -10.44 -9.85 -16.90
CA SER A 252 -11.43 -9.03 -17.62
C SER A 252 -10.90 -7.67 -18.04
N ASP A 253 -9.79 -7.18 -17.46
CA ASP A 253 -9.19 -5.91 -17.81
C ASP A 253 -8.43 -5.97 -19.11
N GLN A 254 -8.14 -4.83 -19.70
CA GLN A 254 -7.28 -4.73 -20.87
C GLN A 254 -6.03 -3.91 -20.54
N GLY A 255 -4.89 -4.33 -21.11
CA GLY A 255 -3.64 -3.62 -21.01
C GLY A 255 -3.04 -3.31 -22.37
N ALA A 256 -2.39 -2.16 -22.50
CA ALA A 256 -1.60 -1.74 -23.63
C ALA A 256 -0.22 -1.26 -23.18
N LEU A 257 0.78 -1.34 -24.05
CA LEU A 257 2.12 -0.82 -23.79
C LEU A 257 2.52 0.18 -24.86
N VAL A 258 2.87 1.37 -24.41
CA VAL A 258 3.43 2.44 -25.24
C VAL A 258 4.82 2.78 -24.70
N SER A 259 5.83 2.82 -25.58
CA SER A 259 7.12 3.39 -25.24
C SER A 259 7.37 4.68 -25.97
N TYR A 260 8.14 5.58 -25.35
CA TYR A 260 8.51 6.81 -25.99
C TYR A 260 10.00 7.15 -25.75
N GLN A 261 10.56 7.79 -26.77
CA GLN A 261 11.91 8.35 -26.76
C GLN A 261 11.94 9.63 -27.63
N THR A 262 12.59 9.60 -28.77
CA THR A 262 12.55 10.68 -29.77
C THR A 262 11.15 10.83 -30.38
N GLY A 263 10.49 9.72 -30.65
CA GLY A 263 9.05 9.59 -30.97
C GLY A 263 8.42 8.59 -30.00
N ALA A 264 7.16 8.25 -30.22
CA ALA A 264 6.47 7.22 -29.46
C ALA A 264 6.14 5.99 -30.34
N THR A 265 5.93 4.85 -29.71
CA THR A 265 5.61 3.58 -30.35
C THR A 265 4.62 2.82 -29.48
N ARG A 266 3.60 2.22 -30.07
CA ARG A 266 2.76 1.24 -29.41
C ARG A 266 3.45 -0.13 -29.57
N ASP A 267 3.93 -0.66 -28.46
CA ASP A 267 4.67 -1.91 -28.41
C ASP A 267 3.78 -3.12 -28.16
N PHE A 268 2.61 -2.88 -27.56
CA PHE A 268 1.56 -3.88 -27.35
C PHE A 268 0.18 -3.21 -27.46
N ASP A 269 -0.67 -3.77 -28.32
CA ASP A 269 -2.04 -3.31 -28.53
C ASP A 269 -2.93 -3.62 -27.33
N LEU A 270 -3.95 -2.82 -27.09
CA LEU A 270 -4.92 -3.04 -26.02
C LEU A 270 -5.55 -4.44 -26.16
N ALA A 271 -5.39 -5.26 -25.13
CA ALA A 271 -5.84 -6.65 -25.11
C ALA A 271 -6.17 -7.12 -23.69
N LEU A 272 -7.03 -8.14 -23.56
CA LEU A 272 -7.39 -8.75 -22.28
C LEU A 272 -6.16 -9.23 -21.52
N MET A 273 -6.17 -9.03 -20.18
CA MET A 273 -5.10 -9.41 -19.27
C MET A 273 -5.33 -10.81 -18.65
N ASP A 274 -5.92 -11.74 -19.44
CA ASP A 274 -5.87 -13.15 -19.09
C ASP A 274 -4.41 -13.67 -19.06
N ALA A 275 -4.18 -14.89 -18.61
CA ALA A 275 -2.86 -15.46 -18.47
C ALA A 275 -1.99 -15.34 -19.76
N GLN A 276 -2.62 -15.39 -20.94
CA GLN A 276 -1.91 -15.24 -22.22
C GLN A 276 -1.61 -13.77 -22.51
N GLY A 277 -2.54 -12.87 -22.23
CA GLY A 277 -2.36 -11.43 -22.39
C GLY A 277 -1.25 -10.90 -21.50
N LYS A 278 -1.28 -11.26 -20.21
CA LYS A 278 -0.20 -10.93 -19.25
C LYS A 278 1.17 -11.41 -19.76
N SER A 279 1.27 -12.67 -20.16
CA SER A 279 2.53 -13.20 -20.70
C SER A 279 3.02 -12.46 -21.96
N ASN A 280 2.10 -12.02 -22.82
CA ASN A 280 2.44 -11.32 -24.05
C ASN A 280 2.94 -9.89 -23.79
N ILE A 281 2.23 -9.13 -22.94
CA ILE A 281 2.64 -7.75 -22.59
C ILE A 281 3.95 -7.75 -21.79
N GLU A 282 4.16 -8.71 -20.89
CA GLU A 282 5.43 -8.89 -20.18
C GLU A 282 6.60 -9.16 -21.15
N ALA A 283 6.37 -9.99 -22.16
CA ALA A 283 7.37 -10.22 -23.20
C ALA A 283 7.68 -8.95 -24.03
N ALA A 284 6.65 -8.10 -24.27
CA ALA A 284 6.85 -6.79 -24.91
C ALA A 284 7.65 -5.84 -23.99
N ILE A 285 7.35 -5.78 -22.70
CA ILE A 285 8.11 -5.00 -21.70
C ILE A 285 9.57 -5.47 -21.68
N ASP A 286 9.83 -6.77 -21.67
CA ASP A 286 11.20 -7.33 -21.73
C ASP A 286 11.93 -6.94 -23.01
N GLY A 287 11.21 -6.82 -24.11
CA GLY A 287 11.74 -6.44 -25.42
C GLY A 287 12.19 -4.98 -25.53
N LEU A 288 11.69 -4.07 -24.66
CA LEU A 288 12.03 -2.66 -24.73
C LEU A 288 13.52 -2.41 -24.55
N THR A 289 14.05 -1.41 -25.26
CA THR A 289 15.46 -1.01 -25.19
C THR A 289 15.58 0.50 -25.06
N SER A 290 16.49 0.97 -24.19
CA SER A 290 16.69 2.40 -23.95
C SER A 290 17.57 3.07 -25.00
N GLY A 291 17.25 4.34 -25.33
CA GLY A 291 18.03 5.18 -26.26
C GLY A 291 17.23 6.39 -26.74
N GLY A 292 17.87 7.36 -27.35
CA GLY A 292 17.21 8.53 -27.93
C GLY A 292 16.95 9.67 -26.94
N PHE A 293 15.93 10.48 -27.23
CA PHE A 293 15.53 11.68 -26.48
C PHE A 293 14.22 11.42 -25.72
N THR A 294 13.60 12.46 -25.14
CA THR A 294 12.42 12.33 -24.28
C THR A 294 11.25 13.14 -24.85
N ASN A 295 10.31 12.46 -25.52
CA ASN A 295 9.09 13.05 -26.10
C ASN A 295 7.87 12.63 -25.28
N ILE A 296 7.68 13.27 -24.12
CA ILE A 296 6.56 13.02 -23.20
C ILE A 296 5.22 13.19 -23.93
N GLN A 297 5.03 14.30 -24.67
CA GLN A 297 3.83 14.55 -25.45
C GLN A 297 3.46 13.35 -26.35
N GLY A 298 4.45 12.79 -27.05
CA GLY A 298 4.22 11.65 -27.94
C GLY A 298 3.74 10.41 -27.19
N GLY A 299 4.31 10.13 -26.02
CA GLY A 299 3.86 9.03 -25.15
C GLY A 299 2.39 9.17 -24.77
N VAL A 300 1.98 10.36 -24.34
CA VAL A 300 0.57 10.67 -23.98
C VAL A 300 -0.36 10.51 -25.19
N ILE A 301 -0.01 11.05 -26.35
CA ILE A 301 -0.85 10.97 -27.56
C ILE A 301 -1.09 9.50 -27.95
N PHE A 302 -0.03 8.70 -28.08
CA PHE A 302 -0.16 7.31 -28.51
C PHE A 302 -0.99 6.47 -27.53
N ALA A 303 -0.85 6.72 -26.24
CA ALA A 303 -1.64 6.05 -25.23
C ALA A 303 -3.11 6.49 -25.23
N ALA A 304 -3.37 7.79 -25.37
CA ALA A 304 -4.74 8.32 -25.42
C ALA A 304 -5.48 7.78 -26.65
N GLU A 305 -4.85 7.80 -27.82
CA GLU A 305 -5.48 7.27 -29.06
C GLU A 305 -5.75 5.77 -28.98
N GLU A 306 -4.88 4.98 -28.33
CA GLU A 306 -5.11 3.57 -28.11
C GLU A 306 -6.27 3.30 -27.14
N LEU A 307 -6.32 4.03 -26.02
CA LEU A 307 -7.38 3.90 -25.01
C LEU A 307 -8.76 4.34 -25.52
N LEU A 308 -8.78 5.35 -26.40
CA LEU A 308 -10.03 5.91 -26.94
C LEU A 308 -10.47 5.23 -28.26
N GLY A 309 -9.58 4.46 -28.90
CA GLY A 309 -9.80 3.94 -30.24
C GLY A 309 -9.95 5.04 -31.29
N ASP A 310 -9.44 6.24 -31.03
CA ASP A 310 -9.65 7.44 -31.84
C ASP A 310 -8.32 8.00 -32.41
N GLU A 311 -8.04 7.67 -33.66
CA GLU A 311 -6.86 8.17 -34.38
C GLU A 311 -6.88 9.67 -34.65
N SER A 312 -8.03 10.35 -34.42
CA SER A 312 -8.17 11.78 -34.64
C SER A 312 -7.89 12.63 -33.39
N PHE A 313 -7.63 12.01 -32.23
CA PHE A 313 -7.40 12.72 -30.97
C PHE A 313 -6.28 13.76 -31.08
N SER A 314 -5.14 13.41 -31.67
CA SER A 314 -4.02 14.34 -31.85
C SER A 314 -4.34 15.53 -32.74
N ASP A 315 -5.15 15.37 -33.81
CA ASP A 315 -5.56 16.43 -34.69
C ASP A 315 -6.69 17.27 -34.08
N SER A 316 -7.72 16.62 -33.52
CA SER A 316 -8.91 17.31 -33.00
C SER A 316 -8.62 18.10 -31.72
N GLU A 317 -7.83 17.55 -30.80
CA GLU A 317 -7.59 18.17 -29.50
C GLU A 317 -6.30 19.02 -29.46
N LEU A 318 -5.28 18.64 -30.22
CA LEU A 318 -3.96 19.27 -30.18
C LEU A 318 -3.55 19.98 -31.47
N GLY A 319 -4.29 19.78 -32.56
CA GLY A 319 -3.95 20.32 -33.87
C GLY A 319 -2.68 19.73 -34.47
N ILE A 320 -2.39 18.45 -34.18
CA ILE A 320 -1.20 17.73 -34.65
C ILE A 320 -1.66 16.64 -35.63
N ASP A 321 -1.28 16.78 -36.90
CA ASP A 321 -1.56 15.79 -37.95
C ASP A 321 -0.62 14.59 -37.83
N LEU A 322 -0.99 13.65 -36.92
CA LEU A 322 -0.23 12.45 -36.60
C LEU A 322 -1.08 11.22 -36.87
N THR A 323 -0.51 10.21 -37.50
CA THR A 323 -1.16 8.93 -37.74
C THR A 323 -0.55 7.89 -36.81
N THR A 324 -1.32 7.36 -35.87
CA THR A 324 -0.87 6.35 -34.87
C THR A 324 -1.48 4.97 -35.10
N ASP A 325 -2.59 4.86 -35.86
CA ASP A 325 -3.30 3.60 -36.20
C ASP A 325 -3.65 2.77 -34.93
N PRO A 326 -4.52 3.27 -34.01
CA PRO A 326 -4.90 2.56 -32.79
C PRO A 326 -5.54 1.21 -33.11
N SER A 327 -5.45 0.25 -32.18
CA SER A 327 -5.94 -1.12 -32.38
C SER A 327 -7.45 -1.22 -32.59
N GLY A 328 -8.21 -0.25 -32.09
CA GLY A 328 -9.67 -0.26 -32.10
C GLY A 328 -10.27 -1.33 -31.17
N ASN A 329 -9.52 -1.77 -30.17
CA ASN A 329 -9.97 -2.72 -29.14
C ASN A 329 -10.53 -1.99 -27.90
N ASP A 330 -10.65 -0.65 -27.93
CA ASP A 330 -11.22 0.15 -26.85
C ASP A 330 -12.63 -0.32 -26.46
N ARG A 331 -12.94 -0.24 -25.19
CA ARG A 331 -14.25 -0.56 -24.63
C ARG A 331 -14.91 0.71 -24.09
N PRO A 332 -15.94 1.26 -24.75
CA PRO A 332 -16.54 2.55 -24.35
C PRO A 332 -17.10 2.57 -22.91
N SER A 333 -17.38 1.39 -22.33
CA SER A 333 -17.89 1.26 -20.97
C SER A 333 -16.79 1.06 -19.92
N ALA A 334 -15.56 0.79 -20.35
CA ALA A 334 -14.44 0.59 -19.45
C ALA A 334 -13.85 1.93 -19.00
N ASP A 335 -13.42 1.99 -17.75
CA ASP A 335 -12.64 3.12 -17.26
C ASP A 335 -11.29 3.17 -17.97
N LYS A 336 -10.88 4.37 -18.36
CA LYS A 336 -9.64 4.58 -19.11
C LYS A 336 -8.55 5.10 -18.19
N VAL A 337 -7.45 4.38 -18.13
CA VAL A 337 -6.32 4.68 -17.24
C VAL A 337 -5.02 4.74 -18.03
N MET A 338 -4.23 5.77 -17.78
CA MET A 338 -2.88 5.93 -18.30
C MET A 338 -1.89 5.97 -17.15
N VAL A 339 -0.92 5.05 -17.13
CA VAL A 339 0.17 5.04 -16.15
C VAL A 339 1.46 5.44 -16.85
N PHE A 340 1.91 6.64 -16.55
CA PHE A 340 2.98 7.34 -17.26
C PHE A 340 4.27 7.40 -16.43
N LEU A 341 5.39 6.89 -16.96
CA LEU A 341 6.69 6.88 -16.27
C LEU A 341 7.74 7.64 -17.07
N THR A 342 8.52 8.50 -16.37
CA THR A 342 9.70 9.19 -16.91
C THR A 342 10.82 9.31 -15.89
N ASP A 343 12.11 9.32 -16.35
CA ASP A 343 13.29 9.64 -15.55
C ASP A 343 13.90 11.01 -15.88
N GLY A 344 13.27 11.77 -16.77
CA GLY A 344 13.88 12.99 -17.30
C GLY A 344 12.91 14.08 -17.70
N ASN A 345 13.49 15.15 -18.22
CA ASN A 345 12.76 16.31 -18.71
C ASN A 345 12.37 16.15 -20.18
N ALA A 346 11.18 16.62 -20.55
CA ALA A 346 10.76 16.70 -21.95
C ALA A 346 11.75 17.52 -22.78
N ASN A 347 12.20 16.97 -23.90
CA ASN A 347 13.15 17.64 -24.79
C ASN A 347 12.85 17.44 -26.29
N ARG A 348 11.72 16.79 -26.57
CA ARG A 348 11.15 16.62 -27.92
C ARG A 348 9.64 16.71 -27.84
N GLN A 349 9.02 17.08 -28.97
CA GLN A 349 7.58 17.10 -29.20
C GLN A 349 7.27 16.87 -30.67
N TYR A 350 6.01 16.62 -30.99
CA TYR A 350 5.51 16.67 -32.34
C TYR A 350 5.07 18.13 -32.69
N ASP A 351 5.37 18.56 -33.90
CA ASP A 351 4.83 19.80 -34.46
C ASP A 351 3.45 19.57 -35.13
N ALA A 352 2.80 20.62 -35.57
CA ALA A 352 1.50 20.54 -36.22
C ALA A 352 1.44 19.63 -37.47
N SER A 353 2.57 19.25 -38.04
CA SER A 353 2.66 18.30 -39.15
C SER A 353 2.93 16.86 -38.73
N GLY A 354 2.89 16.57 -37.45
CA GLY A 354 3.26 15.24 -36.90
C GLY A 354 4.76 14.92 -36.97
N SER A 355 5.61 15.90 -37.20
CA SER A 355 7.05 15.71 -37.25
C SER A 355 7.69 16.00 -35.90
N VAL A 356 8.66 15.15 -35.48
CA VAL A 356 9.39 15.36 -34.23
C VAL A 356 10.29 16.60 -34.34
N THR A 357 10.18 17.49 -33.36
CA THR A 357 10.98 18.72 -33.28
C THR A 357 11.70 18.85 -31.94
N SER A 358 12.82 19.57 -31.96
CA SER A 358 13.53 20.03 -30.76
C SER A 358 13.25 21.50 -30.43
N SER A 359 12.29 22.10 -31.14
CA SER A 359 11.90 23.50 -30.96
C SER A 359 10.52 23.56 -30.30
N GLY A 360 10.33 24.53 -29.43
CA GLY A 360 9.09 24.73 -28.71
C GLY A 360 9.26 24.56 -27.20
N ASP A 361 8.17 24.69 -26.49
CA ASP A 361 8.07 24.42 -25.07
C ASP A 361 7.59 22.98 -24.89
N HIS A 362 8.54 22.07 -24.64
CA HIS A 362 8.26 20.65 -24.59
C HIS A 362 7.47 20.25 -23.33
N SER A 363 7.67 20.96 -22.21
CA SER A 363 6.89 20.76 -20.99
C SER A 363 5.44 21.21 -21.19
N GLN A 364 5.23 22.38 -21.79
CA GLN A 364 3.88 22.84 -22.11
C GLN A 364 3.17 21.89 -23.09
N ALA A 365 3.88 21.39 -24.09
CA ALA A 365 3.31 20.41 -25.03
C ALA A 365 2.90 19.09 -24.35
N ALA A 366 3.66 18.66 -23.34
CA ALA A 366 3.30 17.50 -22.51
C ALA A 366 2.04 17.78 -21.67
N LEU A 367 1.97 18.97 -21.03
CA LEU A 367 0.80 19.39 -20.24
C LEU A 367 -0.45 19.51 -21.11
N ASP A 368 -0.35 20.10 -22.29
CA ASP A 368 -1.49 20.24 -23.21
C ASP A 368 -2.03 18.85 -23.62
N ALA A 369 -1.14 17.88 -23.89
CA ALA A 369 -1.53 16.53 -24.23
C ALA A 369 -2.16 15.78 -23.04
N ALA A 370 -1.58 15.91 -21.84
CA ALA A 370 -2.13 15.31 -20.62
C ALA A 370 -3.50 15.90 -20.27
N GLN A 371 -3.67 17.24 -20.42
CA GLN A 371 -4.95 17.89 -20.18
C GLN A 371 -6.02 17.41 -21.18
N ALA A 372 -5.68 17.30 -22.47
CA ALA A 372 -6.59 16.76 -23.47
C ALA A 372 -7.00 15.30 -23.16
N ALA A 373 -6.07 14.46 -22.70
CA ALA A 373 -6.37 13.11 -22.28
C ALA A 373 -7.32 13.08 -21.07
N LYS A 374 -7.10 13.94 -20.07
CA LYS A 374 -8.01 14.08 -18.90
C LYS A 374 -9.39 14.58 -19.33
N ASP A 375 -9.47 15.55 -20.22
CA ASP A 375 -10.73 16.09 -20.75
C ASP A 375 -11.52 15.02 -21.55
N ALA A 376 -10.81 14.05 -22.15
CA ALA A 376 -11.39 12.89 -22.81
C ALA A 376 -11.81 11.75 -21.85
N GLY A 377 -11.66 11.95 -20.53
CA GLY A 377 -12.07 11.00 -19.51
C GLY A 377 -11.01 9.95 -19.15
N ILE A 378 -9.75 10.16 -19.51
CA ILE A 378 -8.65 9.28 -19.12
C ILE A 378 -8.11 9.71 -17.75
N ARG A 379 -8.08 8.81 -16.76
CA ARG A 379 -7.35 9.04 -15.52
C ARG A 379 -5.86 8.84 -15.76
N VAL A 380 -5.07 9.85 -15.42
CA VAL A 380 -3.62 9.86 -15.67
C VAL A 380 -2.86 9.77 -14.36
N PHE A 381 -2.19 8.66 -14.15
CA PHE A 381 -1.18 8.48 -13.11
C PHE A 381 0.19 8.81 -13.68
N THR A 382 1.04 9.46 -12.89
CA THR A 382 2.39 9.81 -13.30
C THR A 382 3.43 9.36 -12.29
N ILE A 383 4.58 8.89 -12.79
CA ILE A 383 5.70 8.43 -11.98
C ILE A 383 6.95 9.17 -12.40
N ALA A 384 7.47 10.03 -11.52
CA ALA A 384 8.79 10.63 -11.64
C ALA A 384 9.83 9.66 -11.10
N TYR A 385 10.67 9.07 -11.97
CA TYR A 385 11.59 8.01 -11.57
C TYR A 385 13.04 8.46 -11.55
N GLY A 386 13.65 8.41 -10.35
CA GLY A 386 15.03 8.82 -10.14
C GLY A 386 15.21 10.34 -10.07
N SER A 387 16.34 10.77 -9.52
CA SER A 387 16.62 12.18 -9.19
C SER A 387 16.72 13.16 -10.38
N GLY A 388 16.58 12.67 -11.61
CA GLY A 388 16.59 13.47 -12.84
C GLY A 388 15.22 13.85 -13.37
N ALA A 389 14.17 13.22 -12.87
CA ALA A 389 12.79 13.48 -13.28
C ALA A 389 12.29 14.85 -12.79
N ASP A 390 11.41 15.46 -13.57
CA ASP A 390 10.71 16.71 -13.21
C ASP A 390 9.38 16.36 -12.52
N PHE A 391 9.43 16.19 -11.20
CA PHE A 391 8.23 15.84 -10.41
C PHE A 391 7.14 16.92 -10.53
N GLY A 392 7.51 18.21 -10.57
CA GLY A 392 6.54 19.27 -10.76
C GLY A 392 5.76 19.14 -12.07
N LEU A 393 6.44 18.77 -13.17
CA LEU A 393 5.76 18.48 -14.44
C LEU A 393 4.84 17.26 -14.31
N MET A 394 5.27 16.22 -13.59
CA MET A 394 4.47 15.01 -13.38
C MET A 394 3.22 15.28 -12.55
N GLN A 395 3.30 16.10 -11.51
CA GLN A 395 2.14 16.53 -10.73
C GLN A 395 1.12 17.29 -11.59
N ASP A 396 1.59 18.21 -12.43
CA ASP A 396 0.72 18.99 -13.30
C ASP A 396 0.05 18.13 -14.40
N MET A 397 0.70 17.05 -14.84
CA MET A 397 0.16 16.10 -15.82
C MET A 397 -0.86 15.14 -15.21
N ALA A 398 -0.71 14.75 -13.96
CA ALA A 398 -1.58 13.80 -13.27
C ALA A 398 -3.04 14.29 -13.20
N SER A 399 -3.98 13.38 -12.98
CA SER A 399 -5.40 13.71 -12.85
C SER A 399 -5.70 14.40 -11.51
N SER A 400 -4.98 14.02 -10.46
CA SER A 400 -4.99 14.66 -9.15
C SER A 400 -3.57 14.71 -8.59
N PRO A 401 -3.29 15.49 -7.54
CA PRO A 401 -2.01 15.41 -6.84
C PRO A 401 -1.69 14.01 -6.33
N ASP A 402 -2.70 13.24 -5.92
CA ASP A 402 -2.58 11.88 -5.40
C ASP A 402 -2.27 10.84 -6.50
N ASP A 403 -2.48 11.19 -7.76
CA ASP A 403 -2.10 10.35 -8.91
C ASP A 403 -0.66 10.62 -9.39
N ALA A 404 0.13 11.45 -8.67
CA ALA A 404 1.51 11.76 -9.01
C ALA A 404 2.48 11.17 -7.97
N TYR A 405 3.38 10.31 -8.41
CA TYR A 405 4.31 9.57 -7.56
C TYR A 405 5.76 9.99 -7.81
N ASP A 406 6.51 10.22 -6.72
CA ASP A 406 7.96 10.42 -6.77
C ASP A 406 8.66 9.11 -6.38
N ALA A 407 9.20 8.42 -7.38
CA ALA A 407 9.99 7.22 -7.21
C ALA A 407 11.49 7.57 -7.31
N ALA A 408 12.00 8.35 -6.36
CA ALA A 408 13.39 8.80 -6.36
C ALA A 408 14.40 7.64 -6.25
N ASP A 409 13.97 6.48 -5.73
CA ASP A 409 14.83 5.32 -5.47
C ASP A 409 14.38 4.07 -6.25
N ILE A 410 15.33 3.17 -6.54
CA ILE A 410 15.08 1.92 -7.29
C ILE A 410 14.14 0.98 -6.54
N GLY A 411 14.17 0.99 -5.20
CA GLY A 411 13.31 0.16 -4.34
C GLY A 411 11.84 0.58 -4.35
N THR A 412 11.56 1.84 -4.57
CA THR A 412 10.19 2.40 -4.51
C THR A 412 9.38 2.18 -5.79
N ILE A 413 10.00 1.91 -6.94
CA ILE A 413 9.30 1.83 -8.22
C ILE A 413 8.28 0.68 -8.28
N GLN A 414 8.57 -0.47 -7.71
CA GLN A 414 7.65 -1.60 -7.68
C GLN A 414 6.47 -1.32 -6.75
N GLN A 415 6.73 -0.70 -5.61
CA GLN A 415 5.72 -0.26 -4.67
C GLN A 415 4.75 0.74 -5.33
N VAL A 416 5.28 1.76 -6.01
CA VAL A 416 4.47 2.76 -6.73
C VAL A 416 3.57 2.09 -7.77
N PHE A 417 4.07 1.14 -8.54
CA PHE A 417 3.22 0.41 -9.49
C PHE A 417 2.17 -0.47 -8.79
N GLY A 418 2.46 -1.02 -7.62
CA GLY A 418 1.49 -1.74 -6.79
C GLY A 418 0.39 -0.82 -6.27
N GLN A 419 0.75 0.34 -5.73
CA GLN A 419 -0.21 1.36 -5.27
C GLN A 419 -1.13 1.84 -6.40
N ILE A 420 -0.57 2.11 -7.58
CA ILE A 420 -1.36 2.48 -8.76
C ILE A 420 -2.30 1.32 -9.16
N ALA A 421 -1.82 0.09 -9.10
CA ALA A 421 -2.66 -1.08 -9.38
C ALA A 421 -3.86 -1.15 -8.43
N GLY A 422 -3.64 -1.02 -7.13
CA GLY A 422 -4.71 -0.97 -6.12
C GLY A 422 -5.72 0.16 -6.40
N SER A 423 -5.24 1.36 -6.71
CA SER A 423 -6.10 2.49 -7.07
C SER A 423 -6.91 2.29 -8.37
N ILE A 424 -6.48 1.38 -9.26
CA ILE A 424 -7.17 1.05 -10.51
C ILE A 424 -8.15 -0.11 -10.32
N THR A 425 -7.70 -1.18 -9.66
CA THR A 425 -8.47 -2.43 -9.53
C THR A 425 -9.38 -2.45 -8.30
N GLY A 426 -9.27 -1.45 -7.45
CA GLY A 426 -9.91 -1.39 -6.15
C GLY A 426 -9.11 -2.12 -5.08
N GLU A 427 -9.48 -1.89 -3.84
CA GLU A 427 -8.80 -2.44 -2.69
C GLU A 427 -9.37 -3.80 -2.31
N GLN A 428 -8.49 -4.72 -1.94
CA GLN A 428 -8.93 -6.06 -1.53
C GLN A 428 -9.34 -6.05 -0.07
N GLU A 429 -10.62 -6.37 0.17
CA GLU A 429 -11.14 -6.64 1.52
C GLU A 429 -10.52 -7.93 2.06
N ILE A 430 -9.90 -7.84 3.25
CA ILE A 430 -9.34 -8.98 3.97
C ILE A 430 -10.44 -9.63 4.82
N PHE A 431 -11.23 -8.80 5.52
CA PHE A 431 -12.29 -9.25 6.40
C PHE A 431 -13.44 -8.23 6.45
N ARG A 432 -14.65 -8.75 6.60
CA ARG A 432 -15.84 -7.95 6.94
C ARG A 432 -16.73 -8.76 7.87
N GLY A 433 -17.12 -8.18 8.98
CA GLY A 433 -17.98 -8.80 9.98
C GLY A 433 -17.85 -8.10 11.32
N THR A 434 -18.29 -8.76 12.40
CA THR A 434 -18.19 -8.16 13.73
C THR A 434 -16.75 -8.12 14.24
N LEU A 435 -16.48 -7.22 15.19
CA LEU A 435 -15.15 -7.14 15.83
C LEU A 435 -14.77 -8.46 16.52
N ALA A 436 -15.73 -9.09 17.20
CA ALA A 436 -15.49 -10.43 17.77
C ALA A 436 -15.13 -11.46 16.70
N GLY A 437 -15.79 -11.40 15.53
CA GLY A 437 -15.48 -12.26 14.39
C GLY A 437 -14.09 -12.02 13.82
N LEU A 438 -13.70 -10.76 13.66
CA LEU A 438 -12.35 -10.39 13.20
C LEU A 438 -11.28 -10.92 14.16
N MET A 439 -11.43 -10.66 15.47
CA MET A 439 -10.46 -11.11 16.47
C MET A 439 -10.36 -12.65 16.53
N ALA A 440 -11.47 -13.34 16.35
CA ALA A 440 -11.46 -14.81 16.25
C ALA A 440 -10.73 -15.34 15.00
N GLU A 441 -10.84 -14.63 13.86
CA GLU A 441 -10.10 -14.98 12.63
C GLU A 441 -8.60 -14.72 12.77
N LEU A 442 -8.24 -13.65 13.50
CA LEU A 442 -6.86 -13.26 13.70
C LEU A 442 -6.15 -14.02 14.85
N GLU A 443 -6.87 -14.72 15.74
CA GLU A 443 -6.30 -15.38 16.94
C GLU A 443 -5.17 -16.33 16.60
N ASP A 444 -5.34 -17.13 15.54
CA ASP A 444 -4.36 -18.13 15.07
C ASP A 444 -3.32 -17.56 14.08
N GLY A 445 -3.34 -16.26 13.82
CA GLY A 445 -2.45 -15.58 12.88
C GLY A 445 -2.86 -15.76 11.42
N MET A 446 -3.15 -14.65 10.76
CA MET A 446 -3.52 -14.58 9.35
C MET A 446 -2.31 -14.22 8.49
N PRO A 447 -1.93 -14.99 7.46
CA PRO A 447 -0.89 -14.58 6.54
C PRO A 447 -1.36 -13.41 5.70
N LEU A 448 -0.51 -12.39 5.57
CA LEU A 448 -0.70 -11.28 4.65
C LEU A 448 -0.03 -11.58 3.32
N ASP A 449 -0.66 -11.15 2.22
CA ASP A 449 -0.18 -11.44 0.88
C ASP A 449 0.57 -10.26 0.25
N GLY A 450 1.80 -10.48 -0.17
CA GLY A 450 2.62 -9.49 -0.86
C GLY A 450 2.26 -9.28 -2.34
N ASN A 451 1.37 -10.12 -2.90
CA ASN A 451 0.86 -9.97 -4.27
C ASN A 451 -0.51 -10.62 -4.42
N ARG A 452 -1.55 -9.84 -4.30
CA ARG A 452 -2.96 -10.26 -4.33
C ARG A 452 -3.48 -10.68 -5.70
N ALA A 453 -2.71 -10.49 -6.76
CA ALA A 453 -3.05 -10.96 -8.11
C ALA A 453 -2.88 -12.46 -8.29
N THR A 454 -2.28 -13.16 -7.33
CA THR A 454 -2.04 -14.60 -7.39
C THR A 454 -2.93 -15.34 -6.39
N GLU A 455 -3.24 -16.62 -6.66
CA GLU A 455 -3.99 -17.47 -5.72
C GLU A 455 -3.12 -17.94 -4.53
N GLU A 456 -1.79 -17.80 -4.64
CA GLU A 456 -0.83 -18.24 -3.64
C GLU A 456 -0.29 -17.03 -2.89
N THR A 457 -0.32 -17.06 -1.55
CA THR A 457 0.33 -16.04 -0.73
C THR A 457 1.81 -15.96 -1.08
N VAL A 458 2.30 -14.75 -1.36
CA VAL A 458 3.71 -14.49 -1.68
C VAL A 458 4.32 -13.51 -0.69
N PRO A 459 5.66 -13.56 -0.49
CA PRO A 459 6.32 -12.65 0.43
C PRO A 459 6.34 -11.22 -0.11
N TYR A 460 6.32 -10.27 0.78
CA TYR A 460 6.54 -8.86 0.47
C TYR A 460 7.98 -8.61 0.02
N ALA A 461 8.16 -7.68 -0.91
CA ALA A 461 9.49 -7.21 -1.28
C ALA A 461 10.13 -6.44 -0.12
N GLY A 462 11.46 -6.47 -0.01
CA GLY A 462 12.17 -5.60 0.92
C GLY A 462 12.12 -4.14 0.47
N ALA A 463 12.26 -3.22 1.40
CA ALA A 463 12.11 -1.78 1.22
C ALA A 463 10.71 -1.40 0.66
N LEU A 464 9.68 -1.98 1.26
CA LEU A 464 8.27 -1.79 0.91
C LEU A 464 7.51 -1.25 2.12
N THR A 465 6.57 -0.34 1.87
CA THR A 465 5.50 0.03 2.81
C THR A 465 4.20 -0.58 2.31
N GLN A 466 3.49 -1.28 3.20
CA GLN A 466 2.15 -1.77 2.97
C GLN A 466 1.22 -1.17 4.00
N CYS A 467 0.17 -0.50 3.55
CA CYS A 467 -0.86 0.00 4.44
C CYS A 467 -2.03 -1.00 4.55
N LEU A 468 -2.59 -1.06 5.75
CA LEU A 468 -3.83 -1.76 6.05
C LEU A 468 -4.82 -0.75 6.58
N GLY A 469 -5.99 -0.68 5.98
CA GLY A 469 -7.11 0.09 6.47
C GLY A 469 -7.98 -0.78 7.38
N PHE A 470 -8.38 -0.23 8.50
CA PHE A 470 -9.33 -0.85 9.42
C PHE A 470 -10.40 0.17 9.78
N GLU A 471 -11.66 -0.12 9.46
CA GLU A 471 -12.80 0.68 9.91
C GLU A 471 -13.71 -0.13 10.85
N TRP A 472 -14.34 0.56 11.76
CA TRP A 472 -15.37 0.00 12.63
C TRP A 472 -16.55 0.97 12.72
N TRP A 473 -17.76 0.43 12.87
CA TRP A 473 -18.96 1.25 13.07
C TRP A 473 -20.00 0.50 13.89
N LEU A 474 -20.88 1.27 14.56
CA LEU A 474 -22.06 0.75 15.23
C LEU A 474 -23.30 1.05 14.41
N PRO A 475 -23.95 0.03 13.79
CA PRO A 475 -25.14 0.23 12.97
C PRO A 475 -26.30 0.82 13.79
N PRO A 476 -26.80 2.03 13.49
CA PRO A 476 -27.81 2.69 14.33
C PRO A 476 -29.19 2.03 14.30
N ASP A 477 -29.48 1.24 13.27
CA ASP A 477 -30.78 0.54 13.11
C ASP A 477 -30.76 -0.89 13.67
N GLU A 478 -29.60 -1.42 14.05
CA GLU A 478 -29.41 -2.81 14.49
C GLU A 478 -28.99 -2.92 15.96
N VAL A 479 -28.38 -1.88 16.52
CA VAL A 479 -27.84 -1.86 17.87
C VAL A 479 -28.72 -1.00 18.79
N GLY A 480 -29.08 -1.53 19.95
CA GLY A 480 -29.97 -0.88 20.92
C GLY A 480 -29.27 -0.60 22.25
N ASN A 481 -30.03 -0.81 23.33
CA ASN A 481 -29.55 -0.54 24.68
C ASN A 481 -28.74 -1.68 25.30
N GLU A 482 -28.61 -2.81 24.61
CA GLU A 482 -27.87 -4.01 25.06
C GLU A 482 -26.37 -3.81 25.25
N ILE A 483 -25.83 -2.75 24.64
CA ILE A 483 -24.38 -2.42 24.71
C ILE A 483 -24.09 -1.28 25.70
N GLN A 484 -25.12 -0.79 26.43
CA GLN A 484 -24.88 0.31 27.35
C GLN A 484 -23.92 -0.10 28.45
N THR A 485 -22.98 0.79 28.78
CA THR A 485 -21.89 0.57 29.73
C THR A 485 -20.76 -0.39 29.27
N ASP A 486 -20.96 -1.12 28.20
CA ASP A 486 -19.92 -2.02 27.68
C ASP A 486 -18.66 -1.29 27.23
N SER A 487 -17.54 -1.97 27.33
CA SER A 487 -16.28 -1.57 26.72
C SER A 487 -15.56 -2.76 26.09
N VAL A 488 -14.77 -2.49 25.07
CA VAL A 488 -13.98 -3.50 24.40
C VAL A 488 -12.53 -3.03 24.27
N THR A 489 -11.60 -3.94 24.52
CA THR A 489 -10.17 -3.73 24.26
C THR A 489 -9.62 -4.91 23.48
N PHE A 490 -8.83 -4.62 22.46
CA PHE A 490 -8.21 -5.62 21.62
C PHE A 490 -6.82 -5.16 21.17
N ASP A 491 -5.98 -6.14 20.88
CA ASP A 491 -4.62 -5.95 20.42
C ASP A 491 -4.47 -6.45 18.99
N ILE A 492 -3.64 -5.78 18.21
CA ILE A 492 -3.26 -6.21 16.87
C ILE A 492 -1.72 -6.24 16.81
N GLY A 493 -1.17 -7.36 16.39
CA GLY A 493 0.26 -7.55 16.24
C GLY A 493 0.64 -8.08 14.87
N PHE A 494 1.88 -7.84 14.47
CA PHE A 494 2.44 -8.29 13.20
C PHE A 494 3.71 -9.10 13.44
N TYR A 495 3.95 -10.06 12.57
CA TYR A 495 5.15 -10.88 12.57
C TYR A 495 5.70 -10.95 11.16
N ALA A 496 7.00 -10.74 11.02
CA ALA A 496 7.69 -10.88 9.75
C ALA A 496 8.78 -11.95 9.83
N GLU A 497 8.93 -12.75 8.79
CA GLU A 497 9.97 -13.75 8.64
C GLU A 497 10.61 -13.66 7.27
N GLN A 498 11.95 -13.63 7.24
CA GLN A 498 12.69 -13.51 5.98
C GLN A 498 12.31 -14.64 5.01
N SER A 499 11.96 -14.27 3.77
CA SER A 499 11.57 -15.23 2.73
C SER A 499 12.76 -15.89 2.03
N ARG A 500 13.95 -15.28 2.08
CA ARG A 500 15.13 -15.80 1.41
C ARG A 500 15.54 -17.15 1.96
N HIS A 501 15.48 -18.20 1.14
CA HIS A 501 15.70 -19.61 1.49
C HIS A 501 14.63 -20.20 2.43
N ASN A 502 13.47 -19.60 2.47
CA ASN A 502 12.30 -20.04 3.20
C ASN A 502 11.06 -19.95 2.28
N ASP A 503 10.89 -20.97 1.45
CA ASP A 503 9.85 -20.98 0.42
C ASP A 503 8.47 -21.46 0.95
N ASP A 504 8.40 -21.97 2.18
CA ASP A 504 7.17 -22.51 2.80
C ASP A 504 7.25 -22.29 4.34
N PRO A 505 7.07 -21.04 4.80
CA PRO A 505 7.17 -20.73 6.22
C PRO A 505 6.00 -21.30 6.99
N ALA A 506 6.27 -21.79 8.22
CA ALA A 506 5.21 -22.19 9.12
C ALA A 506 4.56 -20.94 9.74
N ASN A 507 3.23 -20.96 9.90
CA ASN A 507 2.56 -19.91 10.65
C ASN A 507 3.11 -19.86 12.08
N PRO A 508 3.71 -18.74 12.52
CA PRO A 508 4.41 -18.62 13.79
C PRO A 508 3.47 -18.75 15.00
N PHE A 509 2.19 -18.47 14.82
CA PHE A 509 1.17 -18.50 15.87
C PHE A 509 0.50 -19.87 16.04
N ASN A 510 0.69 -20.79 15.09
CA ASN A 510 0.15 -22.17 15.14
C ASN A 510 1.04 -23.17 15.88
N GLU A 511 2.17 -22.77 16.46
CA GLU A 511 3.00 -23.69 17.24
C GLU A 511 2.30 -24.06 18.55
N THR A 512 1.65 -25.19 18.56
CA THR A 512 1.34 -25.89 19.82
C THR A 512 2.64 -26.12 20.56
N VAL A 513 2.85 -25.38 21.65
CA VAL A 513 3.94 -25.60 22.60
C VAL A 513 3.87 -27.07 23.04
N THR A 514 4.59 -27.96 22.37
CA THR A 514 4.89 -29.28 22.90
C THR A 514 5.86 -29.07 24.04
N ASN A 515 5.31 -28.83 25.24
CA ASN A 515 6.06 -28.93 26.49
C ASN A 515 6.69 -30.33 26.54
N GLY A 516 7.95 -30.40 26.13
CA GLY A 516 8.78 -31.58 26.32
C GLY A 516 8.92 -31.86 27.82
N SER A 517 8.30 -32.93 28.24
CA SER A 517 8.43 -33.53 29.56
C SER A 517 9.82 -34.12 29.79
#